data_f6483d5368127cea494ccd68c0426d67
#
_entry.id   f6483d5368127cea494ccd68c0426d67
#
_cell.length_a   1.000
_cell.length_b   1.000
_cell.length_c   1.000
_cell.angle_alpha   90.00
_cell.angle_beta   90.00
_cell.angle_gamma   90.00
#
_symmetry.space_group_name_H-M   'P 1'
#
loop_
_entity.id
_entity.type
_entity.pdbx_description
1 polymer ?
#
loop_
_entity_poly.entity_id
_entity_poly.type
_entity_poly.pdbx_seq_one_letter_code
_entity_poly.pdbx_strand_id
1 'polypeptide(L)' 'MIQVNVLLDPAVVLFYTRVAEAAGLSLETVLSDTLFKLAGELSLEAMEAIE' A
#
# COMPACT_ATOMS: atom_id res chain seq x y z
N MET A 1 -15.69 -6.77 -2.62
CA MET A 1 -14.25 -6.53 -2.33
C MET A 1 -13.48 -7.83 -2.44
N ILE A 2 -12.36 -7.82 -3.12
CA ILE A 2 -11.53 -9.00 -3.31
C ILE A 2 -10.44 -9.03 -2.24
N GLN A 3 -10.29 -10.18 -1.60
CA GLN A 3 -9.25 -10.37 -0.61
C GLN A 3 -8.01 -10.98 -1.26
N VAL A 4 -6.85 -10.40 -0.97
CA VAL A 4 -5.55 -10.85 -1.52
C VAL A 4 -4.58 -11.06 -0.38
N ASN A 5 -3.83 -12.17 -0.44
CA ASN A 5 -2.80 -12.47 0.56
C ASN A 5 -1.43 -12.08 0.00
N VAL A 6 -0.68 -11.33 0.81
CA VAL A 6 0.65 -10.84 0.43
C VAL A 6 1.64 -11.21 1.53
N LEU A 7 2.80 -11.71 1.13
CA LEU A 7 3.90 -11.97 2.07
C LEU A 7 4.70 -10.69 2.27
N LEU A 8 4.81 -10.24 3.51
CA LEU A 8 5.52 -9.02 3.86
C LEU A 8 6.69 -9.35 4.80
N ASP A 9 7.78 -8.62 4.65
CA ASP A 9 8.91 -8.67 5.57
C ASP A 9 8.45 -8.18 6.95
N PRO A 10 8.86 -8.83 8.05
CA PRO A 10 8.47 -8.40 9.40
C PRO A 10 8.82 -6.95 9.70
N ALA A 11 9.93 -6.44 9.18
CA ALA A 11 10.31 -5.04 9.39
C ALA A 11 9.33 -4.09 8.70
N VAL A 12 8.82 -4.47 7.53
CA VAL A 12 7.83 -3.68 6.79
C VAL A 12 6.50 -3.65 7.57
N VAL A 13 6.08 -4.81 8.07
CA VAL A 13 4.85 -4.91 8.88
C VAL A 13 4.95 -4.02 10.11
N LEU A 14 6.08 -4.06 10.81
CA LEU A 14 6.29 -3.25 12.01
C LEU A 14 6.22 -1.76 11.68
N PHE A 15 6.86 -1.35 10.59
CA PHE A 15 6.85 0.05 10.15
C PHE A 15 5.42 0.54 9.89
N TYR A 16 4.66 -0.21 9.10
CA TYR A 16 3.30 0.18 8.77
C TYR A 16 2.35 0.11 9.96
N THR A 17 2.59 -0.82 10.89
CA THR A 17 1.82 -0.87 12.14
C THR A 17 1.99 0.40 12.95
N ARG A 18 3.22 0.90 13.06
CA ARG A 18 3.50 2.16 13.77
C ARG A 18 2.87 3.35 13.07
N VAL A 19 2.91 3.39 11.76
CA VAL A 19 2.25 4.44 10.98
C VAL A 19 0.74 4.42 11.22
N ALA A 20 0.14 3.25 11.20
CA ALA A 20 -1.29 3.09 11.44
C ALA A 20 -1.69 3.57 12.83
N GLU A 21 -0.92 3.19 13.86
CA GLU A 21 -1.17 3.62 15.24
C GLU A 21 -1.09 5.14 15.35
N ALA A 22 -0.08 5.76 14.76
CA ALA A 22 0.11 7.21 14.81
C ALA A 22 -1.03 7.94 14.11
N ALA A 23 -1.60 7.35 13.05
CA ALA A 23 -2.69 7.95 12.29
C ALA A 23 -4.08 7.61 12.86
N GLY A 24 -4.16 6.68 13.82
CA GLY A 24 -5.44 6.22 14.37
C GLY A 24 -6.21 5.36 13.39
N LEU A 25 -5.53 4.66 12.50
CA LEU A 25 -6.14 3.81 11.47
C LEU A 25 -5.77 2.35 11.69
N SER A 26 -6.50 1.45 11.05
CA SER A 26 -6.13 0.04 11.05
C SER A 26 -4.98 -0.20 10.07
N LEU A 27 -4.22 -1.26 10.31
CA LEU A 27 -3.13 -1.64 9.41
C LEU A 27 -3.64 -1.90 7.99
N GLU A 28 -4.77 -2.58 7.87
CA GLU A 28 -5.38 -2.88 6.57
C GLU A 28 -5.73 -1.62 5.81
N THR A 29 -6.24 -0.60 6.49
CA THR A 29 -6.59 0.68 5.87
C THR A 29 -5.34 1.38 5.33
N VAL A 30 -4.26 1.40 6.11
CA VAL A 30 -3.01 2.02 5.68
C VAL A 30 -2.43 1.30 4.48
N LEU A 31 -2.42 -0.03 4.50
CA LEU A 31 -1.89 -0.83 3.39
C LEU A 31 -2.73 -0.64 2.13
N SER A 32 -4.06 -0.65 2.25
CA SER A 32 -4.96 -0.45 1.12
C SER A 32 -4.75 0.92 0.48
N ASP A 33 -4.62 1.96 1.30
CA ASP A 33 -4.37 3.32 0.83
C ASP A 33 -3.04 3.43 0.09
N THR A 34 -2.00 2.82 0.65
CA THR A 34 -0.67 2.81 0.04
C THR A 34 -0.70 2.11 -1.32
N LEU A 35 -1.35 0.96 -1.38
CA LEU A 35 -1.47 0.21 -2.64
C LEU A 35 -2.27 0.98 -3.67
N PHE A 36 -3.32 1.66 -3.27
CA PHE A 36 -4.13 2.47 -4.17
C PHE A 36 -3.30 3.61 -4.78
N LYS A 37 -2.55 4.32 -3.95
CA LYS A 37 -1.69 5.41 -4.40
C LYS A 37 -0.60 4.91 -5.33
N LEU A 38 0.02 3.79 -4.97
CA LEU A 38 1.08 3.19 -5.79
C LEU A 38 0.53 2.73 -7.14
N ALA A 39 -0.66 2.16 -7.15
CA ALA A 39 -1.31 1.75 -8.39
C ALA A 39 -1.53 2.95 -9.32
N GLY A 40 -1.93 4.10 -8.77
CA GLY A 40 -2.08 5.32 -9.54
C GLY A 40 -0.76 5.78 -10.15
N GLU A 41 0.31 5.79 -9.37
CA GLU A 41 1.64 6.17 -9.85
C GLU A 41 2.16 5.23 -10.92
N LEU A 42 2.01 3.92 -10.72
CA LEU A 42 2.45 2.93 -11.69
C LEU A 42 1.65 3.02 -12.99
N SER A 43 0.36 3.34 -12.91
CA SER A 43 -0.47 3.54 -14.08
C SER A 43 0.00 4.73 -14.91
N LEU A 44 0.39 5.83 -14.25
CA LEU A 44 0.93 7.00 -14.93
C LEU A 44 2.24 6.67 -15.64
N GLU A 45 3.14 5.95 -14.97
CA GLU A 45 4.40 5.53 -15.56
C GLU A 45 4.19 4.62 -16.77
N ALA A 46 3.24 3.69 -16.67
CA ALA A 46 2.90 2.81 -17.78
C ALA A 46 2.36 3.58 -18.98
N MET A 47 1.55 4.61 -18.73
CA MET A 47 1.03 5.46 -19.80
C MET A 47 2.12 6.27 -20.48
N GLU A 48 3.08 6.76 -19.71
CA GLU A 48 4.23 7.48 -20.25
C GLU A 48 5.11 6.56 -21.09
N ALA A 49 5.25 5.32 -20.68
CA ALA A 49 6.09 4.34 -21.39
C ALA A 49 5.50 3.88 -22.73
N ILE A 50 4.21 4.10 -22.95
CA ILE A 50 3.52 3.67 -24.18
C ILE A 50 3.79 4.63 -25.34
N GLU A 51 4.23 5.81 -25.07
CA GLU A 51 4.56 6.76 -26.12
C GLU A 51 5.74 6.26 -27.01
#